data_fb1f29f8e2306590c553d37808651a02
#
_entry.id   fb1f29f8e2306590c553d37808651a02
#
_cell.length_a   1.000
_cell.length_b   1.000
_cell.length_c   1.000
_cell.angle_alpha   90.00
_cell.angle_beta   90.00
_cell.angle_gamma   90.00
#
_symmetry.space_group_name_H-M   'P 1'
#
loop_
_entity.id
_entity.type
_entity.pdbx_description
1 polymer ?
#
loop_
_entity_poly.entity_id
_entity_poly.type
_entity_poly.pdbx_seq_one_letter_code
_entity_poly.pdbx_strand_id
1 'polypeptide(L)'
;MNTGRPNQNLCAGTRREFLWQMGAGFTGLALTALLDQDGFFGSVANAAAPASTPMSPRIAHLPRHAKSCIFLFMYGGPSQMDLFDYKPELNKRHGQTANLEQRRRAVSAGKLLGSKRTFQQYGRSGQWCSDALPRLATQMDKLAFIKSLYADSFAHGSAMLQMNSGRIIQGWPSMGSWLSYGLGSMNQNLPGYVVMLDPRGGPISGAANWSSGFMPAAYQGTVFRAGGQPILNLDPTSGITAPMQRDLITTVNTLNTEHLAKHPGYSELQARIASYELAFQLQTTAPEALDLAKESDATKEMYGLNDPKTDHPLALGPAPFGRQCLIARRLVERGVRFVQIYHGGGHQQQNWDAHNGVEENLKIHCPEIDKPIAALLADLEQRGMLDETLVVWGGEFGRQALVQGGGDGRDHNPKGFTYWLAGGGVKGGTSYGETDELGHEAALDKHHIRDLHATILHLMGLDHSKLTYFYGGLNQKLTGVIEPEIIRGLLA
;
A
#
# COMPACT_ATOMS: atom_id res chain seq x y z
N MET A 1 -51.56 -68.88 -16.67
CA MET A 1 -51.34 -67.89 -15.72
C MET A 1 -50.30 -66.95 -16.27
N ASN A 2 -50.67 -65.73 -16.40
CA ASN A 2 -50.10 -64.73 -17.28
C ASN A 2 -49.00 -63.97 -16.59
N THR A 3 -47.77 -63.93 -17.11
CA THR A 3 -46.69 -63.08 -16.62
C THR A 3 -46.37 -62.04 -17.70
N GLY A 4 -47.01 -60.87 -17.57
CA GLY A 4 -46.71 -59.71 -18.40
C GLY A 4 -45.37 -59.07 -17.99
N ARG A 5 -44.47 -58.93 -18.99
CA ARG A 5 -43.32 -57.99 -18.90
C ARG A 5 -43.77 -56.58 -19.29
N PRO A 6 -43.44 -55.56 -18.64
CA PRO A 6 -43.69 -54.20 -19.08
C PRO A 6 -42.72 -53.80 -20.19
N ASN A 7 -43.30 -53.27 -21.26
CA ASN A 7 -42.60 -52.57 -22.35
C ASN A 7 -41.74 -51.47 -21.87
N GLN A 8 -40.46 -51.53 -22.21
CA GLN A 8 -39.56 -50.33 -22.12
C GLN A 8 -39.87 -49.45 -23.34
N ASN A 9 -40.52 -48.35 -23.11
CA ASN A 9 -40.57 -47.22 -24.05
C ASN A 9 -39.20 -46.57 -24.21
N LEU A 10 -38.47 -46.98 -25.23
CA LEU A 10 -37.37 -46.20 -25.80
C LEU A 10 -38.01 -45.04 -26.58
N CYS A 11 -37.77 -43.82 -26.12
CA CYS A 11 -38.00 -42.53 -26.73
C CYS A 11 -38.88 -41.60 -25.88
N ALA A 12 -38.22 -40.91 -24.96
CA ALA A 12 -38.64 -39.60 -24.52
C ALA A 12 -37.45 -38.83 -23.89
N GLY A 13 -36.35 -38.67 -24.63
CA GLY A 13 -35.43 -37.61 -24.36
C GLY A 13 -36.16 -36.28 -24.59
N THR A 14 -36.13 -35.39 -23.63
CA THR A 14 -36.70 -34.05 -23.78
C THR A 14 -35.98 -33.32 -24.92
N ARG A 15 -36.65 -32.37 -25.60
CA ARG A 15 -36.03 -31.53 -26.63
C ARG A 15 -34.68 -30.92 -26.14
N ARG A 16 -34.56 -30.72 -24.85
CA ARG A 16 -33.36 -30.22 -24.18
C ARG A 16 -32.20 -31.23 -24.16
N GLU A 17 -32.52 -32.53 -23.92
CA GLU A 17 -31.54 -33.62 -23.98
C GLU A 17 -31.09 -33.92 -25.41
N PHE A 18 -32.00 -33.82 -26.39
CA PHE A 18 -31.65 -33.91 -27.80
C PHE A 18 -30.72 -32.77 -28.25
N LEU A 19 -30.99 -31.53 -27.85
CA LEU A 19 -30.12 -30.38 -28.12
C LEU A 19 -28.78 -30.54 -27.43
N TRP A 20 -28.74 -31.14 -26.25
CA TRP A 20 -27.51 -31.44 -25.52
C TRP A 20 -26.64 -32.48 -26.24
N GLN A 21 -27.25 -33.55 -26.74
CA GLN A 21 -26.57 -34.64 -27.46
C GLN A 21 -26.12 -34.24 -28.87
N MET A 22 -26.91 -33.46 -29.59
CA MET A 22 -26.55 -32.97 -30.93
C MET A 22 -25.58 -31.76 -30.88
N GLY A 23 -25.66 -30.94 -29.83
CA GLY A 23 -24.78 -29.78 -29.62
C GLY A 23 -23.39 -30.12 -29.05
N ALA A 24 -23.23 -31.31 -28.48
CA ALA A 24 -22.00 -31.70 -27.78
C ALA A 24 -20.76 -31.89 -28.69
N GLY A 25 -20.94 -32.08 -29.98
CA GLY A 25 -19.84 -32.25 -30.93
C GLY A 25 -19.16 -30.92 -31.32
N PHE A 26 -19.89 -30.01 -31.94
CA PHE A 26 -19.35 -28.75 -32.46
C PHE A 26 -19.29 -27.63 -31.43
N THR A 27 -20.33 -27.50 -30.60
CA THR A 27 -20.33 -26.54 -29.47
C THR A 27 -19.34 -26.95 -28.37
N GLY A 28 -19.12 -28.24 -28.15
CA GLY A 28 -18.10 -28.74 -27.24
C GLY A 28 -16.68 -28.36 -27.71
N LEU A 29 -16.38 -28.56 -29.01
CA LEU A 29 -15.11 -28.16 -29.61
C LEU A 29 -14.90 -26.64 -29.61
N ALA A 30 -15.92 -25.85 -29.93
CA ALA A 30 -15.85 -24.39 -29.90
C ALA A 30 -15.72 -23.88 -28.48
N LEU A 31 -16.41 -24.45 -27.49
CA LEU A 31 -16.27 -24.13 -26.09
C LEU A 31 -14.88 -24.51 -25.56
N THR A 32 -14.36 -25.69 -25.97
CA THR A 32 -13.01 -26.13 -25.61
C THR A 32 -11.98 -25.18 -26.17
N ALA A 33 -12.10 -24.73 -27.43
CA ALA A 33 -11.16 -23.76 -28.03
C ALA A 33 -11.26 -22.39 -27.39
N LEU A 34 -12.47 -21.92 -27.02
CA LEU A 34 -12.64 -20.66 -26.28
C LEU A 34 -12.06 -20.75 -24.85
N LEU A 35 -12.28 -21.86 -24.16
CA LEU A 35 -11.73 -22.10 -22.82
C LEU A 35 -10.22 -22.27 -22.84
N ASP A 36 -9.64 -22.81 -23.93
CA ASP A 36 -8.18 -22.88 -24.12
C ASP A 36 -7.60 -21.51 -24.41
N GLN A 37 -8.28 -20.69 -25.22
CA GLN A 37 -7.89 -19.31 -25.51
C GLN A 37 -7.95 -18.42 -24.24
N ASP A 38 -8.88 -18.68 -23.33
CA ASP A 38 -8.99 -18.03 -22.02
C ASP A 38 -8.05 -18.66 -20.95
N GLY A 39 -7.22 -19.64 -21.30
CA GLY A 39 -6.28 -20.29 -20.40
C GLY A 39 -6.92 -21.26 -19.39
N PHE A 40 -8.20 -21.63 -19.59
CA PHE A 40 -8.92 -22.50 -18.68
C PHE A 40 -8.28 -23.90 -18.55
N PHE A 41 -7.82 -24.49 -19.66
CA PHE A 41 -7.12 -25.78 -19.63
C PHE A 41 -5.67 -25.65 -19.14
N GLY A 42 -5.05 -24.48 -19.30
CA GLY A 42 -3.78 -24.17 -18.64
C GLY A 42 -3.90 -24.22 -17.11
N SER A 43 -5.03 -23.80 -16.57
CA SER A 43 -5.33 -23.92 -15.12
C SER A 43 -5.61 -25.37 -14.69
N VAL A 44 -6.19 -26.19 -15.56
CA VAL A 44 -6.49 -27.63 -15.30
C VAL A 44 -5.23 -28.49 -15.48
N ALA A 45 -4.36 -28.19 -16.45
CA ALA A 45 -3.07 -28.86 -16.61
C ALA A 45 -2.10 -28.56 -15.44
N ASN A 46 -2.20 -27.37 -14.85
CA ASN A 46 -1.49 -27.02 -13.61
C ASN A 46 -2.05 -27.68 -12.34
N ALA A 47 -3.20 -28.35 -12.40
CA ALA A 47 -3.74 -29.12 -11.26
C ALA A 47 -2.94 -30.38 -10.91
N ALA A 48 -1.98 -30.79 -11.75
CA ALA A 48 -0.99 -31.82 -11.45
C ALA A 48 0.34 -31.26 -10.93
N ALA A 49 0.53 -29.92 -10.92
CA ALA A 49 1.63 -29.26 -10.23
C ALA A 49 1.37 -29.28 -8.69
N PRO A 50 2.42 -29.31 -7.85
CA PRO A 50 2.24 -29.19 -6.40
C PRO A 50 1.33 -28.00 -6.10
N ALA A 51 0.30 -28.22 -5.26
CA ALA A 51 -0.77 -27.27 -5.00
C ALA A 51 -0.17 -25.85 -4.79
N SER A 52 -0.44 -24.94 -5.73
CA SER A 52 0.10 -23.57 -5.66
C SER A 52 -0.46 -22.93 -4.39
N THR A 53 0.42 -22.47 -3.51
CA THR A 53 -0.01 -21.71 -2.33
C THR A 53 -0.67 -20.40 -2.78
N PRO A 54 -1.57 -19.79 -1.99
CA PRO A 54 -2.17 -18.49 -2.33
C PRO A 54 -1.11 -17.42 -2.66
N MET A 55 0.11 -17.55 -2.12
CA MET A 55 1.21 -16.61 -2.30
C MET A 55 2.22 -17.04 -3.38
N SER A 56 1.97 -18.11 -4.13
CA SER A 56 2.82 -18.48 -5.26
C SER A 56 2.95 -17.33 -6.26
N PRO A 57 4.14 -17.11 -6.86
CA PRO A 57 4.34 -16.07 -7.87
C PRO A 57 3.36 -16.21 -9.03
N ARG A 58 2.82 -15.10 -9.50
CA ARG A 58 1.88 -15.03 -10.62
C ARG A 58 2.44 -14.18 -11.75
N ILE A 59 2.00 -14.50 -12.96
CA ILE A 59 2.35 -13.74 -14.17
C ILE A 59 1.63 -12.38 -14.10
N ALA A 60 2.37 -11.30 -14.33
CA ALA A 60 1.81 -9.96 -14.40
C ALA A 60 0.98 -9.77 -15.67
N HIS A 61 -0.03 -8.91 -15.63
CA HIS A 61 -0.87 -8.58 -16.78
C HIS A 61 -0.15 -7.75 -17.84
N LEU A 62 0.82 -6.94 -17.40
CA LEU A 62 1.58 -5.97 -18.18
C LEU A 62 3.08 -6.14 -17.90
N PRO A 63 3.98 -5.61 -18.75
CA PRO A 63 5.38 -5.47 -18.39
C PRO A 63 5.53 -4.74 -17.05
N ARG A 64 6.32 -5.29 -16.14
CA ARG A 64 6.55 -4.70 -14.81
C ARG A 64 7.68 -3.70 -14.89
N HIS A 65 7.46 -2.51 -14.36
CA HIS A 65 8.50 -1.53 -14.08
C HIS A 65 9.06 -1.73 -12.66
N ALA A 66 8.17 -1.98 -11.68
CA ALA A 66 8.56 -2.24 -10.30
C ALA A 66 8.33 -3.71 -9.89
N LYS A 67 9.29 -4.30 -9.20
CA LYS A 67 9.18 -5.62 -8.55
C LYS A 67 8.59 -5.52 -7.15
N SER A 68 8.89 -4.43 -6.44
CA SER A 68 8.48 -4.18 -5.06
C SER A 68 8.03 -2.73 -4.90
N CYS A 69 7.22 -2.48 -3.88
CA CYS A 69 6.78 -1.14 -3.50
C CYS A 69 7.00 -0.89 -2.00
N ILE A 70 7.57 0.27 -1.66
CA ILE A 70 7.68 0.79 -0.29
C ILE A 70 6.75 1.99 -0.20
N PHE A 71 5.73 1.93 0.66
CA PHE A 71 4.80 3.02 0.88
C PHE A 71 5.07 3.68 2.24
N LEU A 72 5.58 4.91 2.19
CA LEU A 72 5.83 5.77 3.34
C LEU A 72 4.57 6.58 3.62
N PHE A 73 3.78 6.15 4.58
CA PHE A 73 2.49 6.74 4.89
C PHE A 73 2.58 7.69 6.08
N MET A 74 2.37 8.97 5.82
CA MET A 74 2.42 10.06 6.81
C MET A 74 1.03 10.26 7.42
N TYR A 75 0.73 9.52 8.49
CA TYR A 75 -0.58 9.57 9.15
C TYR A 75 -0.84 10.93 9.80
N GLY A 76 -1.99 11.49 9.48
CA GLY A 76 -2.44 12.79 9.97
C GLY A 76 -2.51 13.86 8.88
N GLY A 77 -2.01 13.61 7.67
CA GLY A 77 -2.11 14.53 6.54
C GLY A 77 -1.11 15.68 6.59
N PRO A 78 0.13 15.47 6.09
CA PRO A 78 1.16 16.51 6.04
C PRO A 78 0.72 17.70 5.20
N SER A 79 1.10 18.90 5.63
CA SER A 79 0.77 20.15 4.94
C SER A 79 1.59 20.32 3.66
N GLN A 80 0.97 20.12 2.51
CA GLN A 80 1.60 20.30 1.20
C GLN A 80 2.19 21.69 1.01
N MET A 81 1.50 22.73 1.50
CA MET A 81 1.92 24.13 1.35
C MET A 81 3.10 24.52 2.22
N ASP A 82 3.43 23.71 3.23
CA ASP A 82 4.54 23.94 4.12
C ASP A 82 5.74 23.02 3.80
N LEU A 83 5.58 22.07 2.85
CA LEU A 83 6.62 21.10 2.48
C LEU A 83 7.08 21.20 1.02
N PHE A 84 6.18 21.02 0.04
CA PHE A 84 6.54 20.86 -1.37
C PHE A 84 5.77 21.76 -2.35
N ASP A 85 4.60 22.25 -1.96
CA ASP A 85 3.71 23.02 -2.82
C ASP A 85 3.80 24.51 -2.48
N TYR A 86 4.88 25.15 -2.95
CA TYR A 86 5.15 26.56 -2.69
C TYR A 86 4.07 27.47 -3.26
N LYS A 87 3.42 28.29 -2.40
CA LYS A 87 2.33 29.18 -2.74
C LYS A 87 2.65 30.65 -2.37
N PRO A 88 3.37 31.38 -3.24
CA PRO A 88 3.74 32.76 -2.97
C PRO A 88 2.53 33.69 -2.76
N GLU A 89 1.41 33.46 -3.48
CA GLU A 89 0.21 34.26 -3.31
C GLU A 89 -0.46 34.02 -1.95
N LEU A 90 -0.46 32.78 -1.45
CA LEU A 90 -0.92 32.49 -0.09
C LEU A 90 -0.08 33.23 0.94
N ASN A 91 1.26 33.26 0.78
CA ASN A 91 2.17 33.95 1.69
C ASN A 91 1.94 35.47 1.67
N LYS A 92 1.79 36.06 0.48
CA LYS A 92 1.50 37.49 0.30
C LYS A 92 0.17 37.92 0.93
N ARG A 93 -0.81 37.02 0.91
CA ARG A 93 -2.17 37.28 1.45
C ARG A 93 -2.31 36.75 2.90
N HIS A 94 -1.26 36.39 3.59
CA HIS A 94 -1.32 35.94 4.97
C HIS A 94 -2.11 36.91 5.85
N GLY A 95 -3.04 36.40 6.66
CA GLY A 95 -3.91 37.16 7.55
C GLY A 95 -5.09 37.85 6.89
N GLN A 96 -5.20 37.91 5.55
CA GLN A 96 -6.36 38.42 4.83
C GLN A 96 -7.51 37.42 4.93
N THR A 97 -8.75 37.97 4.93
CA THR A 97 -9.95 37.13 4.89
C THR A 97 -10.23 36.65 3.47
N ALA A 98 -10.46 35.33 3.36
CA ALA A 98 -10.92 34.70 2.11
C ALA A 98 -12.14 33.84 2.36
N ASN A 99 -13.01 33.72 1.36
CA ASN A 99 -14.16 32.85 1.35
C ASN A 99 -13.76 31.59 0.58
N LEU A 100 -13.49 30.50 1.28
CA LEU A 100 -13.13 29.21 0.67
C LEU A 100 -14.13 28.14 1.07
N GLU A 101 -14.37 27.21 0.16
CA GLU A 101 -15.19 26.05 0.45
C GLU A 101 -14.47 25.14 1.43
N GLN A 102 -15.02 24.99 2.60
CA GLN A 102 -14.49 24.14 3.67
C GLN A 102 -15.16 22.76 3.67
N ARG A 103 -15.09 22.08 4.82
CA ARG A 103 -15.75 20.80 5.04
C ARG A 103 -17.21 20.84 4.60
N ARG A 104 -17.72 19.74 4.06
CA ARG A 104 -19.12 19.56 3.65
C ARG A 104 -19.61 20.56 2.59
N ARG A 105 -18.70 21.10 1.77
CA ARG A 105 -19.00 22.07 0.71
C ARG A 105 -19.64 23.38 1.22
N ALA A 106 -19.44 23.70 2.49
CA ALA A 106 -19.85 24.99 3.04
C ALA A 106 -18.75 26.03 2.74
N VAL A 107 -19.12 27.12 2.08
CA VAL A 107 -18.24 28.29 1.91
C VAL A 107 -18.29 29.10 3.19
N SER A 108 -17.13 29.34 3.80
CA SER A 108 -17.03 30.20 4.97
C SER A 108 -15.82 31.12 4.91
N ALA A 109 -15.97 32.27 5.56
CA ALA A 109 -14.90 33.24 5.70
C ALA A 109 -13.86 32.74 6.72
N GLY A 110 -12.60 32.87 6.38
CA GLY A 110 -11.48 32.56 7.27
C GLY A 110 -10.25 33.38 6.90
N LYS A 111 -9.31 33.47 7.80
CA LYS A 111 -8.02 34.12 7.54
C LYS A 111 -7.08 33.15 6.84
N LEU A 112 -6.41 33.60 5.79
CA LEU A 112 -5.39 32.83 5.11
C LEU A 112 -4.16 32.66 6.00
N LEU A 113 -3.59 31.46 6.02
CA LEU A 113 -2.36 31.12 6.72
C LEU A 113 -1.23 30.91 5.70
N GLY A 114 -0.35 31.87 5.52
CA GLY A 114 0.88 31.71 4.73
C GLY A 114 1.86 30.77 5.42
N SER A 115 2.68 30.11 4.66
CA SER A 115 3.78 29.30 5.21
C SER A 115 4.86 30.16 5.81
N LYS A 116 5.39 29.74 6.95
CA LYS A 116 6.57 30.37 7.57
C LYS A 116 7.89 29.77 7.07
N ARG A 117 7.80 28.73 6.19
CA ARG A 117 8.97 28.05 5.64
C ARG A 117 9.62 28.83 4.52
N THR A 118 10.92 28.68 4.40
CA THR A 118 11.69 29.17 3.25
C THR A 118 11.71 28.07 2.19
N PHE A 119 11.31 28.41 0.97
CA PHE A 119 11.33 27.49 -0.15
C PHE A 119 12.48 27.82 -1.09
N GLN A 120 13.11 26.77 -1.60
CA GLN A 120 14.13 26.85 -2.64
C GLN A 120 13.90 25.78 -3.69
N GLN A 121 14.48 25.99 -4.87
CA GLN A 121 14.51 24.99 -5.94
C GLN A 121 15.77 24.15 -5.79
N TYR A 122 15.60 22.84 -5.93
CA TYR A 122 16.69 21.87 -5.76
C TYR A 122 16.84 20.97 -6.98
N GLY A 123 18.06 20.42 -7.13
CA GLY A 123 18.41 19.54 -8.21
C GLY A 123 18.45 20.24 -9.56
N ARG A 124 18.71 19.47 -10.62
CA ARG A 124 18.66 19.95 -12.02
C ARG A 124 17.22 20.17 -12.47
N SER A 125 16.29 19.46 -11.84
CA SER A 125 14.84 19.55 -12.12
C SER A 125 14.20 20.84 -11.61
N GLY A 126 14.83 21.55 -10.66
CA GLY A 126 14.31 22.78 -10.09
C GLY A 126 13.04 22.59 -9.27
N GLN A 127 12.85 21.44 -8.62
CA GLN A 127 11.69 21.16 -7.77
C GLN A 127 11.73 21.96 -6.47
N TRP A 128 10.59 22.51 -6.08
CA TRP A 128 10.45 23.25 -4.84
C TRP A 128 10.42 22.34 -3.62
N CYS A 129 11.21 22.70 -2.61
CA CYS A 129 11.19 22.09 -1.28
C CYS A 129 11.38 23.14 -0.22
N SER A 130 10.72 22.97 0.93
CA SER A 130 10.92 23.85 2.07
C SER A 130 12.19 23.48 2.86
N ASP A 131 12.65 24.43 3.65
CA ASP A 131 13.80 24.27 4.58
C ASP A 131 13.54 23.25 5.70
N ALA A 132 12.32 22.71 5.80
CA ALA A 132 11.98 21.66 6.76
C ALA A 132 12.58 20.29 6.42
N LEU A 133 12.97 20.06 5.14
CA LEU A 133 13.45 18.75 4.65
C LEU A 133 14.77 18.88 3.86
N PRO A 134 15.86 19.38 4.48
CA PRO A 134 17.10 19.72 3.78
C PRO A 134 17.86 18.50 3.22
N ARG A 135 17.70 17.31 3.82
CA ARG A 135 18.34 16.08 3.32
C ARG A 135 17.57 15.50 2.15
N LEU A 136 16.23 15.43 2.26
CA LEU A 136 15.36 14.97 1.17
C LEU A 136 15.48 15.90 -0.04
N ALA A 137 15.67 17.20 0.18
CA ALA A 137 15.90 18.18 -0.88
C ALA A 137 17.07 17.82 -1.81
N THR A 138 18.08 17.09 -1.32
CA THR A 138 19.18 16.58 -2.17
C THR A 138 18.78 15.47 -3.12
N GLN A 139 17.59 14.90 -2.96
CA GLN A 139 17.06 13.79 -3.77
C GLN A 139 15.98 14.24 -4.78
N MET A 140 15.74 15.52 -4.95
CA MET A 140 14.62 16.05 -5.76
C MET A 140 14.59 15.57 -7.19
N ASP A 141 15.75 15.33 -7.81
CA ASP A 141 15.84 14.80 -9.18
C ASP A 141 15.32 13.36 -9.32
N LYS A 142 15.09 12.63 -8.21
CA LYS A 142 14.52 11.29 -8.18
C LYS A 142 13.01 11.29 -7.99
N LEU A 143 12.45 12.40 -7.49
CA LEU A 143 11.04 12.48 -7.09
C LEU A 143 10.17 12.95 -8.25
N ALA A 144 9.04 12.30 -8.42
CA ALA A 144 7.95 12.75 -9.28
C ALA A 144 6.77 13.14 -8.41
N PHE A 145 6.39 14.40 -8.44
CA PHE A 145 5.32 14.95 -7.63
C PHE A 145 3.98 14.88 -8.35
N ILE A 146 2.92 14.57 -7.60
CA ILE A 146 1.54 14.76 -7.99
C ILE A 146 0.97 15.79 -7.03
N LYS A 147 0.74 17.02 -7.48
CA LYS A 147 0.27 18.12 -6.63
C LYS A 147 -1.24 18.35 -6.69
N SER A 148 -1.94 17.62 -7.54
CA SER A 148 -3.36 17.79 -7.83
C SER A 148 -4.23 16.62 -7.39
N LEU A 149 -3.77 15.81 -6.40
CA LEU A 149 -4.57 14.73 -5.86
C LEU A 149 -5.74 15.26 -5.04
N TYR A 150 -6.88 14.58 -5.14
CA TYR A 150 -8.05 14.81 -4.29
C TYR A 150 -8.74 13.50 -3.89
N ALA A 151 -9.51 13.54 -2.81
CA ALA A 151 -10.18 12.39 -2.21
C ALA A 151 -11.61 12.75 -1.79
N ASP A 152 -12.42 11.72 -1.44
CA ASP A 152 -13.83 11.91 -1.10
C ASP A 152 -14.04 12.26 0.38
N SER A 153 -13.09 11.92 1.26
CA SER A 153 -13.27 12.08 2.70
C SER A 153 -12.29 13.05 3.34
N PHE A 154 -12.82 13.89 4.22
CA PHE A 154 -12.06 14.80 5.08
C PHE A 154 -11.82 14.26 6.49
N ALA A 155 -12.40 13.09 6.85
CA ALA A 155 -12.26 12.50 8.17
C ALA A 155 -11.18 11.41 8.14
N HIS A 156 -10.19 11.46 9.05
CA HIS A 156 -9.04 10.54 9.08
C HIS A 156 -9.45 9.07 8.89
N GLY A 157 -10.40 8.55 9.67
CA GLY A 157 -10.76 7.14 9.62
C GLY A 157 -11.21 6.66 8.24
N SER A 158 -12.09 7.39 7.58
CA SER A 158 -12.58 7.06 6.24
C SER A 158 -11.59 7.43 5.14
N ALA A 159 -10.83 8.52 5.29
CA ALA A 159 -9.78 8.91 4.34
C ALA A 159 -8.62 7.89 4.35
N MET A 160 -8.22 7.41 5.54
CA MET A 160 -7.24 6.33 5.69
C MET A 160 -7.67 5.06 4.96
N LEU A 161 -8.92 4.64 5.19
CA LEU A 161 -9.48 3.48 4.50
C LEU A 161 -9.51 3.68 2.99
N GLN A 162 -9.91 4.87 2.53
CA GLN A 162 -9.96 5.19 1.12
C GLN A 162 -8.58 5.14 0.47
N MET A 163 -7.56 5.70 1.11
CA MET A 163 -6.19 5.67 0.60
C MET A 163 -5.62 4.24 0.56
N ASN A 164 -5.94 3.42 1.56
CA ASN A 164 -5.42 2.06 1.64
C ASN A 164 -6.22 1.04 0.82
N SER A 165 -7.54 1.18 0.67
CA SER A 165 -8.43 0.17 0.06
C SER A 165 -9.31 0.68 -1.08
N GLY A 166 -9.20 1.96 -1.45
CA GLY A 166 -10.06 2.59 -2.45
C GLY A 166 -11.50 2.85 -1.98
N ARG A 167 -11.82 2.60 -0.70
CA ARG A 167 -13.16 2.75 -0.13
C ARG A 167 -13.12 3.48 1.21
N ILE A 168 -14.12 4.30 1.48
CA ILE A 168 -14.26 5.04 2.75
C ILE A 168 -14.78 4.20 3.91
N ILE A 169 -15.05 2.92 3.70
CA ILE A 169 -15.63 1.97 4.65
C ILE A 169 -14.73 0.73 4.81
N GLN A 170 -14.85 0.08 5.96
CA GLN A 170 -14.12 -1.16 6.26
C GLN A 170 -14.64 -2.37 5.47
N GLY A 171 -13.87 -3.46 5.47
CA GLY A 171 -14.22 -4.73 4.86
C GLY A 171 -13.69 -4.91 3.43
N TRP A 172 -12.96 -3.95 2.91
CA TRP A 172 -12.34 -3.99 1.58
C TRP A 172 -10.86 -4.32 1.66
N PRO A 173 -10.31 -5.08 0.68
CA PRO A 173 -8.89 -5.41 0.66
C PRO A 173 -8.03 -4.17 0.45
N SER A 174 -6.95 -4.08 1.22
CA SER A 174 -5.96 -3.02 1.05
C SER A 174 -5.15 -3.17 -0.24
N MET A 175 -4.48 -2.10 -0.68
CA MET A 175 -3.59 -2.11 -1.85
C MET A 175 -2.55 -3.23 -1.77
N GLY A 176 -1.91 -3.42 -0.60
CA GLY A 176 -0.95 -4.51 -0.40
C GLY A 176 -1.58 -5.88 -0.56
N SER A 177 -2.85 -6.04 -0.16
CA SER A 177 -3.61 -7.28 -0.38
C SER A 177 -3.91 -7.51 -1.87
N TRP A 178 -4.29 -6.49 -2.61
CA TRP A 178 -4.49 -6.56 -4.06
C TRP A 178 -3.20 -6.89 -4.81
N LEU A 179 -2.06 -6.28 -4.43
CA LEU A 179 -0.76 -6.59 -5.02
C LEU A 179 -0.33 -8.03 -4.72
N SER A 180 -0.52 -8.48 -3.47
CA SER A 180 -0.25 -9.86 -3.08
C SER A 180 -1.14 -10.87 -3.80
N TYR A 181 -2.43 -10.56 -3.97
CA TYR A 181 -3.37 -11.36 -4.74
C TYR A 181 -2.98 -11.42 -6.23
N GLY A 182 -2.66 -10.28 -6.84
CA GLY A 182 -2.35 -10.20 -8.27
C GLY A 182 -1.01 -10.81 -8.66
N LEU A 183 0.02 -10.70 -7.82
CA LEU A 183 1.41 -11.05 -8.16
C LEU A 183 2.00 -12.20 -7.33
N GLY A 184 1.39 -12.55 -6.20
CA GLY A 184 2.01 -13.43 -5.22
C GLY A 184 3.28 -12.85 -4.61
N SER A 185 4.05 -13.67 -3.91
CA SER A 185 5.34 -13.32 -3.32
C SER A 185 6.51 -13.87 -4.15
N MET A 186 7.58 -13.11 -4.28
CA MET A 186 8.84 -13.59 -4.85
C MET A 186 9.66 -14.39 -3.84
N ASN A 187 9.33 -14.28 -2.57
CA ASN A 187 9.96 -14.99 -1.47
C ASN A 187 8.88 -15.79 -0.72
N GLN A 188 9.08 -17.09 -0.57
CA GLN A 188 8.13 -17.97 0.12
C GLN A 188 8.36 -18.02 1.64
N ASN A 189 9.49 -17.47 2.13
CA ASN A 189 9.88 -17.51 3.54
C ASN A 189 9.61 -16.22 4.31
N LEU A 190 9.18 -15.15 3.60
CA LEU A 190 8.80 -13.86 4.16
C LEU A 190 7.39 -13.48 3.69
N PRO A 191 6.64 -12.68 4.47
CA PRO A 191 5.34 -12.20 4.03
C PRO A 191 5.47 -11.40 2.73
N GLY A 192 4.53 -11.54 1.82
CA GLY A 192 4.48 -10.72 0.61
C GLY A 192 4.10 -9.27 0.89
N TYR A 193 3.43 -9.02 2.03
CA TYR A 193 2.99 -7.72 2.49
C TYR A 193 3.36 -7.50 3.96
N VAL A 194 4.23 -6.53 4.22
CA VAL A 194 4.69 -6.16 5.57
C VAL A 194 4.21 -4.75 5.92
N VAL A 195 3.78 -4.58 7.16
CA VAL A 195 3.35 -3.29 7.73
C VAL A 195 4.21 -2.97 8.94
N MET A 196 4.74 -1.76 9.00
CA MET A 196 5.46 -1.25 10.16
C MET A 196 4.77 -0.02 10.73
N LEU A 197 4.54 -0.03 12.04
CA LEU A 197 3.82 1.03 12.73
C LEU A 197 4.78 1.96 13.45
N ASP A 198 4.35 3.22 13.63
CA ASP A 198 5.09 4.20 14.45
C ASP A 198 5.18 3.71 15.91
N PRO A 199 6.30 3.95 16.61
CA PRO A 199 6.43 3.60 18.03
C PRO A 199 5.38 4.25 18.94
N ARG A 200 4.82 5.40 18.55
CA ARG A 200 3.74 6.10 19.25
C ARG A 200 2.37 5.43 19.11
N GLY A 201 2.23 4.45 18.22
CA GLY A 201 1.01 3.70 17.97
C GLY A 201 0.67 3.57 16.48
N GLY A 202 -0.39 2.84 16.18
CA GLY A 202 -0.91 2.70 14.83
C GLY A 202 -1.89 3.82 14.45
N PRO A 203 -2.24 3.92 13.17
CA PRO A 203 -3.21 4.89 12.69
C PRO A 203 -4.64 4.53 13.15
N ILE A 204 -5.52 5.51 13.10
CA ILE A 204 -6.97 5.31 13.27
C ILE A 204 -7.48 4.23 12.30
N SER A 205 -8.54 3.51 12.65
CA SER A 205 -9.08 2.34 11.97
C SER A 205 -8.20 1.07 12.08
N GLY A 206 -7.00 1.15 12.67
CA GLY A 206 -6.16 0.01 13.02
C GLY A 206 -5.97 -0.97 11.87
N ALA A 207 -6.14 -2.27 12.15
CA ALA A 207 -5.89 -3.36 11.20
C ALA A 207 -6.75 -3.31 9.91
N ALA A 208 -7.83 -2.54 9.88
CA ALA A 208 -8.63 -2.37 8.67
C ALA A 208 -7.83 -1.73 7.52
N ASN A 209 -6.81 -0.92 7.84
CA ASN A 209 -5.95 -0.28 6.85
C ASN A 209 -5.05 -1.25 6.06
N TRP A 210 -4.77 -2.43 6.60
CA TRP A 210 -3.96 -3.46 5.94
C TRP A 210 -4.65 -4.82 5.87
N SER A 211 -5.97 -4.80 5.99
CA SER A 211 -6.81 -5.99 5.93
C SER A 211 -6.88 -6.58 4.53
N SER A 212 -7.03 -7.91 4.47
CA SER A 212 -7.43 -8.61 3.25
C SER A 212 -8.91 -8.42 2.90
N GLY A 213 -9.71 -7.81 3.78
CA GLY A 213 -11.14 -7.59 3.58
C GLY A 213 -11.87 -8.90 3.27
N PHE A 214 -12.56 -8.94 2.13
CA PHE A 214 -13.25 -10.14 1.66
C PHE A 214 -12.35 -11.19 0.98
N MET A 215 -11.06 -10.88 0.79
CA MET A 215 -10.09 -11.85 0.26
C MET A 215 -9.58 -12.78 1.36
N PRO A 216 -9.03 -13.96 1.01
CA PRO A 216 -8.36 -14.83 1.98
C PRO A 216 -7.33 -14.11 2.84
N ALA A 217 -7.26 -14.49 4.12
CA ALA A 217 -6.36 -13.89 5.10
C ALA A 217 -4.86 -13.99 4.73
N ALA A 218 -4.49 -14.92 3.82
CA ALA A 218 -3.12 -15.05 3.30
C ALA A 218 -2.61 -13.77 2.62
N TYR A 219 -3.49 -12.89 2.16
CA TYR A 219 -3.13 -11.62 1.52
C TYR A 219 -3.08 -10.43 2.48
N GLN A 220 -3.40 -10.65 3.77
CA GLN A 220 -3.37 -9.60 4.78
C GLN A 220 -1.95 -9.14 5.10
N GLY A 221 -1.78 -7.84 5.41
CA GLY A 221 -0.51 -7.31 5.85
C GLY A 221 -0.07 -7.89 7.19
N THR A 222 1.19 -8.32 7.26
CA THR A 222 1.84 -8.82 8.48
C THR A 222 2.52 -7.66 9.19
N VAL A 223 2.11 -7.39 10.44
CA VAL A 223 2.65 -6.28 11.22
C VAL A 223 3.99 -6.64 11.83
N PHE A 224 5.03 -5.84 11.53
CA PHE A 224 6.32 -5.86 12.21
C PHE A 224 6.37 -4.68 13.20
N ARG A 225 6.74 -4.96 14.42
CA ARG A 225 6.77 -3.97 15.51
C ARG A 225 7.98 -3.04 15.37
N ALA A 226 7.79 -1.79 15.78
CA ALA A 226 8.84 -0.76 15.71
C ALA A 226 9.97 -0.96 16.74
N GLY A 227 9.75 -1.69 17.82
CA GLY A 227 10.71 -1.87 18.90
C GLY A 227 10.68 -3.28 19.50
N GLY A 228 11.75 -3.66 20.19
CA GLY A 228 11.93 -5.01 20.73
C GLY A 228 12.12 -6.04 19.62
N GLN A 229 11.53 -7.21 19.78
CA GLN A 229 11.46 -8.19 18.70
C GLN A 229 10.42 -7.74 17.67
N PRO A 230 10.80 -7.52 16.39
CA PRO A 230 9.89 -7.02 15.35
C PRO A 230 8.67 -7.91 15.10
N ILE A 231 8.83 -9.21 15.32
CA ILE A 231 7.75 -10.20 15.24
C ILE A 231 7.66 -10.89 16.60
N LEU A 232 6.44 -10.97 17.16
CA LEU A 232 6.21 -11.67 18.43
C LEU A 232 6.33 -13.18 18.26
N ASN A 233 6.80 -13.85 19.32
CA ASN A 233 6.86 -15.33 19.40
C ASN A 233 7.66 -15.99 18.27
N LEU A 234 8.73 -15.31 17.79
CA LEU A 234 9.66 -15.92 16.85
C LEU A 234 10.44 -17.07 17.49
N ASP A 235 10.78 -16.93 18.79
CA ASP A 235 11.47 -18.00 19.50
C ASP A 235 10.48 -19.11 19.86
N PRO A 236 10.89 -20.38 19.71
CA PRO A 236 10.10 -21.52 20.20
C PRO A 236 9.78 -21.38 21.70
N THR A 237 8.61 -21.85 22.10
CA THR A 237 8.25 -21.94 23.54
C THR A 237 9.30 -22.75 24.29
N SER A 238 9.66 -22.31 25.50
CA SER A 238 10.64 -23.00 26.34
C SER A 238 10.35 -24.51 26.44
N GLY A 239 11.37 -25.33 26.15
CA GLY A 239 11.27 -26.80 26.15
C GLY A 239 10.89 -27.41 24.79
N ILE A 240 10.54 -26.61 23.77
CA ILE A 240 10.30 -27.12 22.40
C ILE A 240 11.56 -26.89 21.56
N THR A 241 12.16 -27.98 21.09
CA THR A 241 13.31 -27.92 20.16
C THR A 241 12.83 -27.68 18.74
N ALA A 242 13.72 -27.17 17.86
CA ALA A 242 13.37 -26.93 16.45
C ALA A 242 12.88 -28.21 15.71
N PRO A 243 13.47 -29.42 15.95
CA PRO A 243 12.90 -30.66 15.43
C PRO A 243 11.49 -30.96 15.93
N MET A 244 11.23 -30.86 17.25
CA MET A 244 9.89 -31.06 17.82
C MET A 244 8.86 -30.12 17.25
N GLN A 245 9.23 -28.85 17.05
CA GLN A 245 8.34 -27.87 16.45
C GLN A 245 8.04 -28.19 14.99
N ARG A 246 9.01 -28.65 14.23
CA ARG A 246 8.82 -29.10 12.83
C ARG A 246 7.86 -30.28 12.76
N ASP A 247 8.02 -31.27 13.63
CA ASP A 247 7.16 -32.45 13.72
C ASP A 247 5.71 -32.03 14.08
N LEU A 248 5.57 -31.10 15.02
CA LEU A 248 4.26 -30.55 15.41
C LEU A 248 3.56 -29.88 14.21
N ILE A 249 4.28 -29.02 13.48
CA ILE A 249 3.73 -28.33 12.31
C ILE A 249 3.41 -29.32 11.20
N THR A 250 4.26 -30.30 10.93
CA THR A 250 3.99 -31.36 9.96
C THR A 250 2.71 -32.12 10.32
N THR A 251 2.53 -32.45 11.60
CA THR A 251 1.33 -33.12 12.08
C THR A 251 0.07 -32.25 11.91
N VAL A 252 0.15 -30.98 12.31
CA VAL A 252 -0.96 -30.04 12.16
C VAL A 252 -1.31 -29.84 10.67
N ASN A 253 -0.32 -29.73 9.79
CA ASN A 253 -0.54 -29.60 8.35
C ASN A 253 -1.19 -30.84 7.74
N THR A 254 -0.82 -32.06 8.20
CA THR A 254 -1.46 -33.30 7.78
C THR A 254 -2.93 -33.30 8.17
N LEU A 255 -3.26 -33.00 9.43
CA LEU A 255 -4.64 -32.93 9.92
C LEU A 255 -5.45 -31.84 9.19
N ASN A 256 -4.84 -30.66 8.94
CA ASN A 256 -5.46 -29.58 8.21
C ASN A 256 -5.74 -29.96 6.73
N THR A 257 -4.82 -30.68 6.09
CA THR A 257 -4.99 -31.16 4.70
C THR A 257 -6.12 -32.17 4.61
N GLU A 258 -6.20 -33.11 5.55
CA GLU A 258 -7.31 -34.06 5.64
C GLU A 258 -8.65 -33.36 5.89
N HIS A 259 -8.64 -32.31 6.74
CA HIS A 259 -9.84 -31.53 6.99
C HIS A 259 -10.27 -30.72 5.76
N LEU A 260 -9.30 -30.11 5.06
CA LEU A 260 -9.56 -29.39 3.81
C LEU A 260 -10.14 -30.28 2.71
N ALA A 261 -9.65 -31.52 2.60
CA ALA A 261 -10.17 -32.50 1.63
C ALA A 261 -11.65 -32.81 1.86
N LYS A 262 -12.12 -32.76 3.11
CA LYS A 262 -13.53 -32.94 3.49
C LYS A 262 -14.38 -31.67 3.27
N HIS A 263 -13.74 -30.52 3.09
CA HIS A 263 -14.38 -29.21 2.93
C HIS A 263 -13.82 -28.47 1.70
N PRO A 264 -14.04 -29.00 0.47
CA PRO A 264 -13.51 -28.37 -0.72
C PRO A 264 -14.13 -26.98 -0.92
N GLY A 265 -13.28 -25.98 -1.23
CA GLY A 265 -13.71 -24.61 -1.47
C GLY A 265 -13.64 -23.68 -0.24
N TYR A 266 -13.26 -24.16 0.93
CA TYR A 266 -13.04 -23.31 2.12
C TYR A 266 -11.68 -22.58 2.02
N SER A 267 -11.69 -21.43 1.34
CA SER A 267 -10.48 -20.60 1.15
C SER A 267 -9.89 -20.08 2.46
N GLU A 268 -10.73 -19.85 3.49
CA GLU A 268 -10.27 -19.40 4.82
C GLU A 268 -9.45 -20.47 5.54
N LEU A 269 -9.79 -21.74 5.36
CA LEU A 269 -9.00 -22.85 5.92
C LEU A 269 -7.64 -22.96 5.24
N GLN A 270 -7.59 -22.83 3.91
CA GLN A 270 -6.32 -22.79 3.17
C GLN A 270 -5.44 -21.61 3.61
N ALA A 271 -6.05 -20.44 3.80
CA ALA A 271 -5.34 -19.25 4.28
C ALA A 271 -4.77 -19.45 5.70
N ARG A 272 -5.52 -20.12 6.57
CA ARG A 272 -5.05 -20.44 7.94
C ARG A 272 -3.87 -21.41 7.91
N ILE A 273 -3.91 -22.46 7.10
CA ILE A 273 -2.80 -23.39 6.90
C ILE A 273 -1.55 -22.63 6.43
N ALA A 274 -1.68 -21.83 5.37
CA ALA A 274 -0.60 -21.03 4.83
C ALA A 274 -0.04 -20.03 5.87
N SER A 275 -0.87 -19.48 6.75
CA SER A 275 -0.45 -18.57 7.82
C SER A 275 0.40 -19.28 8.88
N TYR A 276 0.07 -20.51 9.25
CA TYR A 276 0.90 -21.30 10.19
C TYR A 276 2.24 -21.69 9.57
N GLU A 277 2.26 -22.10 8.32
CA GLU A 277 3.50 -22.40 7.59
C GLU A 277 4.40 -21.17 7.49
N LEU A 278 3.83 -20.02 7.12
CA LEU A 278 4.56 -18.76 7.07
C LEU A 278 5.10 -18.36 8.44
N ALA A 279 4.30 -18.49 9.51
CA ALA A 279 4.76 -18.20 10.87
C ALA A 279 5.96 -19.06 11.28
N PHE A 280 5.98 -20.33 10.91
CA PHE A 280 7.12 -21.21 11.15
C PHE A 280 8.34 -20.82 10.32
N GLN A 281 8.16 -20.51 9.03
CA GLN A 281 9.26 -20.07 8.17
C GLN A 281 9.85 -18.74 8.64
N LEU A 282 9.01 -17.84 9.17
CA LEU A 282 9.45 -16.57 9.75
C LEU A 282 10.38 -16.75 10.95
N GLN A 283 10.21 -17.81 11.75
CA GLN A 283 11.11 -18.08 12.87
C GLN A 283 12.56 -18.33 12.43
N THR A 284 12.76 -18.84 11.22
CA THR A 284 14.10 -19.14 10.70
C THR A 284 14.68 -18.01 9.84
N THR A 285 13.84 -17.26 9.11
CA THR A 285 14.29 -16.29 8.09
C THR A 285 14.17 -14.85 8.51
N ALA A 286 13.14 -14.50 9.32
CA ALA A 286 12.93 -13.14 9.74
C ALA A 286 14.07 -12.59 10.63
N PRO A 287 14.67 -13.35 11.55
CA PRO A 287 15.79 -12.86 12.36
C PRO A 287 16.93 -12.31 11.52
N GLU A 288 17.31 -12.99 10.44
CA GLU A 288 18.39 -12.56 9.54
C GLU A 288 17.99 -11.28 8.76
N ALA A 289 16.76 -11.19 8.25
CA ALA A 289 16.28 -10.02 7.52
C ALA A 289 16.19 -8.78 8.42
N LEU A 290 15.90 -8.96 9.71
CA LEU A 290 15.69 -7.90 10.69
C LEU A 290 16.93 -7.55 11.50
N ASP A 291 18.00 -8.36 11.41
CA ASP A 291 19.26 -8.14 12.12
C ASP A 291 20.08 -7.01 11.48
N LEU A 292 19.92 -5.82 12.00
CA LEU A 292 20.66 -4.62 11.57
C LEU A 292 22.09 -4.59 12.10
N ALA A 293 22.50 -5.49 13.00
CA ALA A 293 23.87 -5.54 13.48
C ALA A 293 24.87 -5.83 12.35
N LYS A 294 24.42 -6.56 11.32
CA LYS A 294 25.20 -6.90 10.14
C LYS A 294 25.36 -5.75 9.12
N GLU A 295 24.64 -4.67 9.28
CA GLU A 295 24.82 -3.48 8.43
C GLU A 295 26.07 -2.72 8.85
N SER A 296 26.75 -2.08 7.88
CA SER A 296 27.92 -1.25 8.17
C SER A 296 27.55 -0.05 9.02
N ASP A 297 28.52 0.46 9.79
CA ASP A 297 28.32 1.68 10.57
C ASP A 297 28.01 2.88 9.67
N ALA A 298 28.60 2.95 8.47
CA ALA A 298 28.29 3.95 7.46
C ALA A 298 26.82 3.89 7.02
N THR A 299 26.26 2.68 6.80
CA THR A 299 24.85 2.50 6.48
C THR A 299 23.96 2.94 7.64
N LYS A 300 24.28 2.55 8.87
CA LYS A 300 23.54 2.93 10.08
C LYS A 300 23.51 4.44 10.25
N GLU A 301 24.68 5.09 10.06
CA GLU A 301 24.82 6.55 10.14
C GLU A 301 24.01 7.25 9.03
N MET A 302 24.06 6.75 7.79
CA MET A 302 23.30 7.30 6.68
C MET A 302 21.79 7.33 6.97
N TYR A 303 21.25 6.27 7.58
CA TYR A 303 19.83 6.20 7.99
C TYR A 303 19.51 6.92 9.31
N GLY A 304 20.50 7.51 9.96
CA GLY A 304 20.31 8.26 11.20
C GLY A 304 20.03 7.38 12.42
N LEU A 305 20.48 6.12 12.43
CA LEU A 305 20.21 5.20 13.55
C LEU A 305 20.88 5.62 14.85
N ASN A 306 21.97 6.37 14.76
CA ASN A 306 22.76 6.88 15.91
C ASN A 306 22.49 8.36 16.18
N ASP A 307 21.64 9.02 15.40
CA ASP A 307 21.35 10.44 15.57
C ASP A 307 20.58 10.69 16.87
N PRO A 308 20.88 11.77 17.57
CA PRO A 308 20.16 12.14 18.77
C PRO A 308 18.70 12.52 18.44
N LYS A 309 17.86 12.47 19.46
CA LYS A 309 16.54 13.08 19.40
C LYS A 309 16.69 14.60 19.32
N THR A 310 15.71 15.28 18.75
CA THR A 310 15.57 16.72 18.90
C THR A 310 15.14 17.06 20.34
N ASP A 311 15.30 18.30 20.74
CA ASP A 311 14.93 18.74 22.10
C ASP A 311 13.41 18.78 22.35
N HIS A 312 12.60 18.53 21.31
CA HIS A 312 11.16 18.55 21.44
C HIS A 312 10.66 17.28 22.19
N PRO A 313 9.81 17.43 23.25
CA PRO A 313 9.43 16.29 24.10
C PRO A 313 8.64 15.18 23.38
N LEU A 314 7.93 15.48 22.29
CA LEU A 314 7.19 14.50 21.49
C LEU A 314 8.01 13.88 20.35
N ALA A 315 9.20 14.44 20.05
CA ALA A 315 10.04 13.93 18.96
C ALA A 315 10.74 12.63 19.35
N LEU A 316 10.77 11.69 18.43
CA LEU A 316 11.48 10.42 18.55
C LEU A 316 12.90 10.48 17.95
N GLY A 317 13.19 11.54 17.16
CA GLY A 317 14.38 11.62 16.32
C GLY A 317 14.33 10.68 15.12
N PRO A 318 15.36 10.69 14.26
CA PRO A 318 15.34 9.92 13.01
C PRO A 318 15.51 8.40 13.21
N ALA A 319 16.11 7.96 14.31
CA ALA A 319 16.51 6.56 14.50
C ALA A 319 15.36 5.52 14.38
N PRO A 320 14.16 5.71 14.97
CA PRO A 320 13.07 4.74 14.83
C PRO A 320 12.60 4.58 13.39
N PHE A 321 12.35 5.69 12.69
CA PHE A 321 11.90 5.66 11.31
C PHE A 321 13.02 5.23 10.35
N GLY A 322 14.27 5.63 10.62
CA GLY A 322 15.45 5.17 9.89
C GLY A 322 15.66 3.66 9.98
N ARG A 323 15.43 3.08 11.16
CA ARG A 323 15.40 1.62 11.35
C ARG A 323 14.34 0.96 10.46
N GLN A 324 13.13 1.50 10.42
CA GLN A 324 12.06 0.97 9.59
C GLN A 324 12.38 1.10 8.09
N CYS A 325 12.92 2.22 7.64
CA CYS A 325 13.36 2.42 6.25
C CYS A 325 14.46 1.42 5.87
N LEU A 326 15.44 1.19 6.74
CA LEU A 326 16.52 0.22 6.51
C LEU A 326 15.98 -1.23 6.47
N ILE A 327 15.05 -1.58 7.36
CA ILE A 327 14.36 -2.87 7.31
C ILE A 327 13.56 -3.00 6.01
N ALA A 328 12.86 -1.96 5.56
CA ALA A 328 12.10 -1.99 4.31
C ALA A 328 13.02 -2.27 3.11
N ARG A 329 14.19 -1.61 3.03
CA ARG A 329 15.19 -1.89 1.99
C ARG A 329 15.62 -3.37 2.02
N ARG A 330 15.93 -3.91 3.21
CA ARG A 330 16.33 -5.33 3.38
C ARG A 330 15.23 -6.31 2.99
N LEU A 331 13.99 -5.96 3.28
CA LEU A 331 12.82 -6.78 2.93
C LEU A 331 12.61 -6.84 1.42
N VAL A 332 12.65 -5.69 0.72
CA VAL A 332 12.49 -5.68 -0.74
C VAL A 332 13.69 -6.33 -1.45
N GLU A 333 14.89 -6.19 -0.93
CA GLU A 333 16.09 -6.91 -1.39
C GLU A 333 15.91 -8.44 -1.34
N ARG A 334 15.08 -8.94 -0.40
CA ARG A 334 14.74 -10.35 -0.22
C ARG A 334 13.42 -10.76 -0.89
N GLY A 335 12.85 -9.90 -1.72
CA GLY A 335 11.67 -10.21 -2.52
C GLY A 335 10.33 -10.00 -1.82
N VAL A 336 10.26 -9.23 -0.74
CA VAL A 336 8.98 -8.75 -0.20
C VAL A 336 8.35 -7.80 -1.20
N ARG A 337 7.09 -8.04 -1.56
CA ARG A 337 6.39 -7.33 -2.62
C ARG A 337 5.94 -5.93 -2.23
N PHE A 338 5.39 -5.80 -1.01
CA PHE A 338 4.84 -4.54 -0.53
C PHE A 338 5.22 -4.31 0.93
N VAL A 339 5.86 -3.18 1.20
CA VAL A 339 6.21 -2.74 2.56
C VAL A 339 5.56 -1.40 2.81
N GLN A 340 4.71 -1.33 3.83
CA GLN A 340 4.05 -0.10 4.24
C GLN A 340 4.56 0.35 5.61
N ILE A 341 5.04 1.59 5.69
CA ILE A 341 5.53 2.19 6.92
C ILE A 341 4.61 3.35 7.28
N TYR A 342 3.96 3.26 8.45
CA TYR A 342 3.20 4.36 9.00
C TYR A 342 4.11 5.21 9.88
N HIS A 343 4.17 6.51 9.60
CA HIS A 343 4.86 7.50 10.41
C HIS A 343 3.84 8.43 11.05
N GLY A 344 3.94 8.61 12.37
CA GLY A 344 2.94 9.28 13.20
C GLY A 344 1.95 8.30 13.81
N GLY A 345 1.66 8.46 15.07
CA GLY A 345 0.72 7.64 15.83
C GLY A 345 0.07 8.45 16.94
N GLY A 346 -0.93 7.86 17.63
CA GLY A 346 -1.64 8.59 18.68
C GLY A 346 -2.53 9.68 18.12
N HIS A 347 -2.55 10.85 18.79
CA HIS A 347 -3.46 11.96 18.46
C HIS A 347 -2.71 13.28 18.27
N GLN A 348 -3.23 14.15 17.40
CA GLN A 348 -2.75 15.53 17.16
C GLN A 348 -1.24 15.58 16.90
N GLN A 349 -0.49 16.33 17.69
CA GLN A 349 0.95 16.55 17.50
C GLN A 349 1.83 15.29 17.54
N GLN A 350 1.26 14.13 17.88
CA GLN A 350 1.95 12.84 17.77
C GLN A 350 1.95 12.27 16.33
N ASN A 351 1.19 12.89 15.43
CA ASN A 351 1.13 12.60 14.02
C ASN A 351 1.08 13.93 13.23
N TRP A 352 0.85 13.88 11.90
CA TRP A 352 0.83 15.06 11.04
C TRP A 352 -0.46 15.89 11.14
N ASP A 353 -1.34 15.62 12.12
CA ASP A 353 -2.63 16.30 12.28
C ASP A 353 -2.51 17.66 12.97
N ALA A 354 -1.98 18.65 12.25
CA ALA A 354 -1.62 19.97 12.75
C ALA A 354 -2.80 20.95 12.78
N HIS A 355 -3.84 20.67 13.56
CA HIS A 355 -4.95 21.59 13.80
C HIS A 355 -4.55 22.85 14.58
N ASN A 356 -3.48 22.76 15.38
CA ASN A 356 -2.82 23.85 16.07
C ASN A 356 -1.33 23.69 15.87
N GLY A 357 -0.59 24.78 15.67
CA GLY A 357 0.87 24.75 15.65
C GLY A 357 1.45 23.95 14.48
N VAL A 358 1.19 24.32 13.22
CA VAL A 358 1.82 23.69 12.03
C VAL A 358 3.33 23.67 12.16
N GLU A 359 3.95 24.80 12.56
CA GLU A 359 5.39 24.91 12.72
C GLU A 359 5.94 23.98 13.78
N GLU A 360 5.22 23.83 14.89
CA GLU A 360 5.61 22.92 15.97
C GLU A 360 5.52 21.46 15.49
N ASN A 361 4.47 21.12 14.75
CA ASN A 361 4.30 19.81 14.14
C ASN A 361 5.43 19.46 13.16
N LEU A 362 5.83 20.42 12.32
CA LEU A 362 6.95 20.24 11.39
C LEU A 362 8.29 20.06 12.12
N LYS A 363 8.54 20.77 13.23
CA LYS A 363 9.75 20.58 14.06
C LYS A 363 9.84 19.20 14.68
N ILE A 364 8.70 18.56 14.94
CA ILE A 364 8.65 17.17 15.44
C ILE A 364 8.95 16.19 14.31
N HIS A 365 8.17 16.25 13.24
CA HIS A 365 8.08 15.16 12.27
C HIS A 365 9.07 15.27 11.12
N CYS A 366 9.41 16.47 10.67
CA CYS A 366 10.35 16.62 9.55
C CYS A 366 11.75 16.06 9.89
N PRO A 367 12.36 16.34 11.04
CA PRO A 367 13.65 15.74 11.41
C PRO A 367 13.61 14.21 11.53
N GLU A 368 12.44 13.64 11.87
CA GLU A 368 12.27 12.18 11.98
C GLU A 368 12.33 11.48 10.64
N ILE A 369 11.85 12.12 9.55
CA ILE A 369 11.75 11.49 8.22
C ILE A 369 12.80 11.95 7.21
N ASP A 370 13.35 13.15 7.35
CA ASP A 370 14.19 13.81 6.35
C ASP A 370 15.43 12.99 5.99
N LYS A 371 16.30 12.71 6.96
CA LYS A 371 17.52 11.90 6.76
C LYS A 371 17.19 10.45 6.37
N PRO A 372 16.25 9.75 7.05
CA PRO A 372 15.88 8.38 6.70
C PRO A 372 15.36 8.20 5.29
N ILE A 373 14.49 9.09 4.79
CA ILE A 373 13.97 8.98 3.42
C ILE A 373 15.07 9.27 2.40
N ALA A 374 15.87 10.30 2.61
CA ALA A 374 17.01 10.60 1.75
C ALA A 374 17.98 9.40 1.68
N ALA A 375 18.25 8.77 2.82
CA ALA A 375 19.08 7.57 2.92
C ALA A 375 18.46 6.38 2.14
N LEU A 376 17.17 6.13 2.32
CA LEU A 376 16.47 5.05 1.60
C LEU A 376 16.60 5.19 0.09
N LEU A 377 16.36 6.39 -0.44
CA LEU A 377 16.47 6.66 -1.88
C LEU A 377 17.92 6.51 -2.38
N ALA A 378 18.89 7.01 -1.63
CA ALA A 378 20.30 6.90 -1.97
C ALA A 378 20.81 5.45 -1.90
N ASP A 379 20.41 4.68 -0.87
CA ASP A 379 20.83 3.28 -0.70
C ASP A 379 20.22 2.38 -1.79
N LEU A 380 18.93 2.58 -2.11
CA LEU A 380 18.29 1.85 -3.23
C LEU A 380 18.99 2.16 -4.57
N GLU A 381 19.33 3.41 -4.84
CA GLU A 381 20.06 3.79 -6.05
C GLU A 381 21.46 3.18 -6.08
N GLN A 382 22.25 3.32 -5.00
CA GLN A 382 23.61 2.78 -4.92
C GLN A 382 23.67 1.27 -5.12
N ARG A 383 22.59 0.56 -4.73
CA ARG A 383 22.46 -0.89 -4.93
C ARG A 383 21.86 -1.28 -6.28
N GLY A 384 21.52 -0.32 -7.13
CA GLY A 384 20.83 -0.59 -8.40
C GLY A 384 19.41 -1.14 -8.22
N MET A 385 18.79 -0.89 -7.07
CA MET A 385 17.46 -1.39 -6.74
C MET A 385 16.35 -0.36 -6.97
N LEU A 386 16.69 0.94 -7.11
CA LEU A 386 15.69 1.99 -7.22
C LEU A 386 14.83 1.84 -8.49
N ASP A 387 15.43 1.43 -9.61
CA ASP A 387 14.70 1.25 -10.87
C ASP A 387 13.63 0.15 -10.81
N GLU A 388 13.77 -0.79 -9.88
CA GLU A 388 12.84 -1.91 -9.68
C GLU A 388 12.02 -1.81 -8.38
N THR A 389 12.22 -0.74 -7.59
CA THR A 389 11.51 -0.49 -6.34
C THR A 389 10.77 0.83 -6.42
N LEU A 390 9.44 0.76 -6.40
CA LEU A 390 8.60 1.94 -6.32
C LEU A 390 8.56 2.44 -4.88
N VAL A 391 8.97 3.68 -4.63
CA VAL A 391 8.81 4.35 -3.33
C VAL A 391 7.68 5.37 -3.47
N VAL A 392 6.68 5.27 -2.60
CA VAL A 392 5.50 6.17 -2.56
C VAL A 392 5.49 6.89 -1.23
N TRP A 393 5.25 8.19 -1.23
CA TRP A 393 5.11 9.00 -0.02
C TRP A 393 3.84 9.84 -0.09
N GLY A 394 3.11 9.91 1.01
CA GLY A 394 1.95 10.78 1.19
C GLY A 394 1.15 10.42 2.43
N GLY A 395 0.06 11.15 2.66
CA GLY A 395 -0.89 10.90 3.74
C GLY A 395 -2.31 10.73 3.21
N GLU A 396 -3.28 10.66 4.11
CA GLU A 396 -4.69 10.44 3.73
C GLU A 396 -5.35 11.64 3.06
N PHE A 397 -4.83 12.85 3.26
CA PHE A 397 -5.22 14.12 2.63
C PHE A 397 -4.14 15.20 2.92
N GLY A 398 -4.36 16.42 2.50
CA GLY A 398 -3.53 17.59 2.81
C GLY A 398 -4.13 18.51 3.85
N ARG A 399 -3.68 19.77 3.85
CA ARG A 399 -4.11 20.80 4.80
C ARG A 399 -4.68 22.02 4.09
N GLN A 400 -5.64 22.70 4.73
CA GLN A 400 -6.30 23.89 4.16
C GLN A 400 -5.42 25.13 4.23
N ALA A 401 -5.69 26.06 3.30
CA ALA A 401 -5.07 27.38 3.27
C ALA A 401 -5.54 28.32 4.40
N LEU A 402 -6.64 27.98 5.07
CA LEU A 402 -7.22 28.79 6.14
C LEU A 402 -6.66 28.42 7.50
N VAL A 403 -6.60 29.42 8.37
CA VAL A 403 -6.25 29.27 9.79
C VAL A 403 -7.31 28.43 10.51
N GLN A 404 -6.84 27.49 11.32
CA GLN A 404 -7.64 26.77 12.31
C GLN A 404 -6.96 26.84 13.69
N GLY A 405 -7.74 26.61 14.74
CA GLY A 405 -7.24 26.62 16.12
C GLY A 405 -6.79 27.97 16.62
N GLY A 406 -5.69 28.02 17.34
CA GLY A 406 -5.14 29.24 17.96
C GLY A 406 -4.51 30.28 17.03
N GLY A 407 -4.68 30.15 15.73
CA GLY A 407 -4.17 31.10 14.73
C GLY A 407 -2.95 30.61 13.94
N ASP A 408 -2.51 29.36 14.13
CA ASP A 408 -1.34 28.78 13.47
C ASP A 408 -1.51 27.29 13.05
N GLY A 409 -2.73 26.80 13.07
CA GLY A 409 -3.11 25.46 12.60
C GLY A 409 -3.84 25.47 11.27
N ARG A 410 -3.93 24.31 10.64
CA ARG A 410 -4.64 24.06 9.39
C ARG A 410 -5.61 22.89 9.54
N ASP A 411 -6.82 23.04 8.99
CA ASP A 411 -7.80 21.95 8.92
C ASP A 411 -7.49 20.96 7.79
N HIS A 412 -8.19 19.83 7.77
CA HIS A 412 -8.09 18.80 6.74
C HIS A 412 -8.47 19.29 5.36
N ASN A 413 -7.73 18.89 4.36
CA ASN A 413 -8.00 19.24 2.97
C ASN A 413 -7.97 18.03 2.04
N PRO A 414 -9.11 17.40 1.75
CA PRO A 414 -9.18 16.34 0.76
C PRO A 414 -9.25 16.85 -0.69
N LYS A 415 -9.36 18.17 -0.93
CA LYS A 415 -9.59 18.74 -2.26
C LYS A 415 -8.32 18.98 -3.07
N GLY A 416 -7.18 19.10 -2.41
CA GLY A 416 -5.89 19.34 -3.04
C GLY A 416 -4.76 18.96 -2.12
N PHE A 417 -3.96 17.96 -2.50
CA PHE A 417 -2.80 17.53 -1.71
C PHE A 417 -1.72 16.89 -2.59
N THR A 418 -0.54 16.80 -2.02
CA THR A 418 0.66 16.37 -2.73
C THR A 418 1.08 14.97 -2.32
N TYR A 419 1.37 14.14 -3.32
CA TYR A 419 2.14 12.91 -3.22
C TYR A 419 3.42 13.03 -4.01
N TRP A 420 4.40 12.20 -3.69
CA TRP A 420 5.50 11.94 -4.59
C TRP A 420 5.81 10.44 -4.69
N LEU A 421 6.35 10.07 -5.84
CA LEU A 421 6.81 8.73 -6.16
C LEU A 421 8.27 8.80 -6.60
N ALA A 422 9.02 7.70 -6.40
CA ALA A 422 10.39 7.58 -6.89
C ALA A 422 10.69 6.15 -7.32
N GLY A 423 11.55 5.97 -8.31
CA GLY A 423 11.97 4.67 -8.81
C GLY A 423 10.85 3.88 -9.50
N GLY A 424 11.07 2.59 -9.74
CA GLY A 424 10.05 1.68 -10.26
C GLY A 424 9.38 2.10 -11.56
N GLY A 425 10.12 2.76 -12.48
CA GLY A 425 9.58 3.25 -13.75
C GLY A 425 8.93 4.63 -13.71
N VAL A 426 9.14 5.37 -12.61
CA VAL A 426 8.67 6.76 -12.47
C VAL A 426 9.72 7.71 -13.04
N LYS A 427 9.27 8.73 -13.76
CA LYS A 427 10.11 9.80 -14.31
C LYS A 427 10.50 10.79 -13.22
N GLY A 428 11.66 10.61 -12.59
CA GLY A 428 12.17 11.50 -11.56
C GLY A 428 12.38 12.93 -12.06
N GLY A 429 12.37 13.89 -11.13
CA GLY A 429 12.54 15.32 -11.41
C GLY A 429 11.31 15.96 -12.07
N THR A 430 10.13 15.34 -11.99
CA THR A 430 8.90 15.88 -12.61
C THR A 430 7.90 16.32 -11.56
N SER A 431 7.05 17.30 -11.93
CA SER A 431 5.88 17.69 -11.15
C SER A 431 4.66 17.64 -12.09
N TYR A 432 3.61 16.98 -11.65
CA TYR A 432 2.40 16.77 -12.41
C TYR A 432 1.19 17.32 -11.67
N GLY A 433 0.38 18.10 -12.38
CA GLY A 433 -0.77 18.78 -11.83
C GLY A 433 -0.40 19.89 -10.83
N GLU A 434 -1.36 20.71 -10.51
CA GLU A 434 -1.19 21.86 -9.60
C GLU A 434 -2.42 22.04 -8.73
N THR A 435 -2.25 22.54 -7.51
CA THR A 435 -3.31 23.16 -6.74
C THR A 435 -3.47 24.62 -7.16
N ASP A 436 -4.57 25.25 -6.77
CA ASP A 436 -4.82 26.68 -7.00
C ASP A 436 -3.74 27.57 -6.35
N GLU A 437 -3.79 28.87 -6.59
CA GLU A 437 -2.81 29.85 -6.09
C GLU A 437 -2.68 29.87 -4.56
N LEU A 438 -3.69 29.38 -3.85
CA LEU A 438 -3.73 29.30 -2.40
C LEU A 438 -3.39 27.88 -1.87
N GLY A 439 -3.25 26.89 -2.74
CA GLY A 439 -3.03 25.49 -2.33
C GLY A 439 -4.27 24.81 -1.74
N HIS A 440 -5.46 25.36 -2.06
CA HIS A 440 -6.71 24.93 -1.44
C HIS A 440 -7.38 23.78 -2.19
N GLU A 441 -7.39 23.80 -3.52
CA GLU A 441 -7.98 22.73 -4.31
C GLU A 441 -7.11 22.38 -5.52
N ALA A 442 -7.22 21.14 -5.99
CA ALA A 442 -6.64 20.73 -7.25
C ALA A 442 -7.20 21.59 -8.39
N ALA A 443 -6.34 22.19 -9.21
CA ALA A 443 -6.72 23.13 -10.24
C ALA A 443 -6.37 22.65 -11.65
N LEU A 444 -5.15 22.20 -11.86
CA LEU A 444 -4.66 21.69 -13.15
C LEU A 444 -4.41 20.19 -13.04
N ASP A 445 -4.78 19.43 -14.09
CA ASP A 445 -4.60 17.98 -14.17
C ASP A 445 -5.03 17.28 -12.88
N LYS A 446 -6.30 17.44 -12.53
CA LYS A 446 -6.88 16.92 -11.28
C LYS A 446 -6.96 15.41 -11.30
N HIS A 447 -6.39 14.74 -10.31
CA HIS A 447 -6.45 13.31 -10.17
C HIS A 447 -7.09 12.87 -8.85
N HIS A 448 -8.07 11.98 -8.97
CA HIS A 448 -8.60 11.31 -7.79
C HIS A 448 -7.62 10.23 -7.32
N ILE A 449 -7.61 9.90 -6.02
CA ILE A 449 -6.72 8.85 -5.48
C ILE A 449 -6.88 7.49 -6.17
N ARG A 450 -8.02 7.22 -6.83
CA ARG A 450 -8.20 6.00 -7.64
C ARG A 450 -7.24 5.95 -8.84
N ASP A 451 -6.87 7.10 -9.37
CA ASP A 451 -5.91 7.24 -10.47
C ASP A 451 -4.49 6.94 -9.98
N LEU A 452 -4.16 7.36 -8.76
CA LEU A 452 -2.92 6.96 -8.08
C LEU A 452 -2.89 5.43 -7.87
N HIS A 453 -3.99 4.83 -7.39
CA HIS A 453 -4.08 3.37 -7.23
C HIS A 453 -3.87 2.64 -8.55
N ALA A 454 -4.56 3.07 -9.63
CA ALA A 454 -4.39 2.50 -10.96
C ALA A 454 -2.95 2.65 -11.48
N THR A 455 -2.33 3.80 -11.23
CA THR A 455 -0.94 4.08 -11.63
C THR A 455 0.06 3.19 -10.88
N ILE A 456 -0.12 3.00 -9.58
CA ILE A 456 0.72 2.07 -8.79
C ILE A 456 0.54 0.64 -9.29
N LEU A 457 -0.70 0.18 -9.52
CA LEU A 457 -0.95 -1.15 -10.09
C LEU A 457 -0.26 -1.31 -11.45
N HIS A 458 -0.36 -0.31 -12.33
CA HIS A 458 0.28 -0.31 -13.65
C HIS A 458 1.80 -0.44 -13.56
N LEU A 459 2.45 0.36 -12.72
CA LEU A 459 3.91 0.28 -12.48
C LEU A 459 4.33 -1.09 -11.96
N MET A 460 3.49 -1.73 -11.14
CA MET A 460 3.70 -3.09 -10.64
C MET A 460 3.34 -4.18 -11.67
N GLY A 461 2.90 -3.82 -12.89
CA GLY A 461 2.56 -4.74 -13.98
C GLY A 461 1.15 -5.32 -13.89
N LEU A 462 0.26 -4.67 -13.15
CA LEU A 462 -1.14 -5.10 -13.01
C LEU A 462 -2.08 -4.14 -13.76
N ASP A 463 -2.93 -4.71 -14.59
CA ASP A 463 -4.03 -4.00 -15.22
C ASP A 463 -5.19 -3.91 -14.21
N HIS A 464 -5.51 -2.68 -13.77
CA HIS A 464 -6.55 -2.43 -12.78
C HIS A 464 -7.94 -2.93 -13.21
N SER A 465 -8.20 -3.03 -14.51
CA SER A 465 -9.48 -3.50 -15.04
C SER A 465 -9.59 -5.03 -15.01
N LYS A 466 -8.47 -5.75 -15.16
CA LYS A 466 -8.36 -7.21 -15.14
C LYS A 466 -8.14 -7.76 -13.74
N LEU A 467 -7.56 -6.96 -12.84
CA LEU A 467 -7.34 -7.36 -11.45
C LEU A 467 -8.66 -7.31 -10.68
N THR A 468 -9.38 -8.41 -10.71
CA THR A 468 -10.70 -8.53 -10.08
C THR A 468 -10.75 -9.69 -9.10
N TYR A 469 -11.62 -9.57 -8.10
CA TYR A 469 -11.97 -10.63 -7.16
C TYR A 469 -13.49 -10.74 -7.07
N PHE A 470 -14.05 -11.95 -7.33
CA PHE A 470 -15.48 -12.14 -7.28
C PHE A 470 -15.98 -12.22 -5.83
N TYR A 471 -16.80 -11.26 -5.44
CA TYR A 471 -17.38 -11.18 -4.11
C TYR A 471 -18.72 -10.44 -4.13
N GLY A 472 -19.72 -10.96 -3.39
CA GLY A 472 -21.04 -10.36 -3.33
C GLY A 472 -21.76 -10.27 -4.67
N GLY A 473 -21.52 -11.24 -5.57
CA GLY A 473 -22.15 -11.29 -6.90
C GLY A 473 -21.48 -10.41 -7.97
N LEU A 474 -20.38 -9.72 -7.65
CA LEU A 474 -19.67 -8.78 -8.54
C LEU A 474 -18.17 -9.05 -8.58
N ASN A 475 -17.56 -8.74 -9.73
CA ASN A 475 -16.13 -8.66 -9.86
C ASN A 475 -15.63 -7.33 -9.25
N GLN A 476 -15.16 -7.39 -8.01
CA GLN A 476 -14.65 -6.24 -7.27
C GLN A 476 -13.27 -5.81 -7.76
N LYS A 477 -12.99 -4.50 -7.72
CA LYS A 477 -11.72 -3.89 -8.09
C LYS A 477 -11.25 -2.92 -6.99
N LEU A 478 -9.93 -2.76 -6.81
CA LEU A 478 -9.37 -1.73 -5.93
C LEU A 478 -9.87 -0.34 -6.31
N THR A 479 -9.86 -0.03 -7.61
CA THR A 479 -10.22 1.29 -8.16
C THR A 479 -11.73 1.56 -8.17
N GLY A 480 -12.54 0.55 -7.88
CA GLY A 480 -13.99 0.68 -7.84
C GLY A 480 -14.67 0.60 -9.21
N VAL A 481 -15.84 1.26 -9.28
CA VAL A 481 -16.69 1.22 -10.48
C VAL A 481 -16.45 2.40 -11.42
N ILE A 482 -15.92 3.51 -10.92
CA ILE A 482 -15.56 4.67 -11.73
C ILE A 482 -14.21 4.36 -12.38
N GLU A 483 -14.15 4.47 -13.70
CA GLU A 483 -12.93 4.18 -14.45
C GLU A 483 -11.84 5.20 -14.07
N PRO A 484 -10.66 4.74 -13.64
CA PRO A 484 -9.55 5.61 -13.30
C PRO A 484 -8.70 5.94 -14.53
N GLU A 485 -7.93 7.01 -14.43
CA GLU A 485 -6.89 7.34 -15.39
C GLU A 485 -5.50 6.96 -14.85
N ILE A 486 -4.67 6.35 -15.72
CA ILE A 486 -3.25 6.18 -15.42
C ILE A 486 -2.56 7.55 -15.58
N ILE A 487 -1.89 8.03 -14.55
CA ILE A 487 -1.18 9.32 -14.57
C ILE A 487 0.10 9.18 -15.42
N ARG A 488 -0.08 9.20 -16.74
CA ARG A 488 1.00 8.91 -17.71
C ARG A 488 2.15 9.91 -17.65
N GLY A 489 1.90 11.14 -17.24
CA GLY A 489 2.93 12.16 -17.08
C GLY A 489 4.00 11.83 -16.03
N LEU A 490 3.75 10.84 -15.18
CA LEU A 490 4.71 10.34 -14.18
C LEU A 490 5.58 9.19 -14.70
N LEU A 491 5.22 8.58 -15.81
CA LEU A 491 5.89 7.37 -16.31
C LEU A 491 7.15 7.72 -17.11
N ALA A 492 8.24 6.94 -16.92
CA ALA A 492 9.50 7.08 -17.64
C ALA A 492 9.45 6.55 -19.07
#